data_ef3158e822dc8740685e6c10114c4c30
#
_entry.id   ef3158e822dc8740685e6c10114c4c30
#
_cell.length_a   1.000
_cell.length_b   1.000
_cell.length_c   1.000
_cell.angle_alpha   90.00
_cell.angle_beta   90.00
_cell.angle_gamma   90.00
#
_symmetry.space_group_name_H-M   'P 1'
#
loop_
_entity.id
_entity.type
_entity.pdbx_description
1 polymer ?
#
loop_
_entity_poly.entity_id
_entity_poly.type
_entity_poly.pdbx_seq_one_letter_code
_entity_poly.pdbx_strand_id
1 'polypeptide(L)'
;MFKIITDTACDFLMDYAASVDVTLIPLYITFDGETYYKDRTELSTDEFYRRITEEKIYPRTSLPSVQDYIDAYLPAVKENIPIVTICLSTALSGAVNSARMAAQQVMEDYPDAKITVINSQFISAAEGLLVYEAIRMNRDNIPYEKAVSILQKMTDIGTVYFTIGSLDYIKKGGRLGKLASMVTGILNIRPSLFLKNGEVNVSGLCRTRKKSVANVFESCKKYFTSRNIDPNTYDISVASATTPDECDELRRQVQEDFKIKCVERRE
;
A
#
# COMPACT_ATOMS: atom_id res chain seq x y z
N MET A 1 -10.02 21.25 7.38
CA MET A 1 -9.56 19.88 7.73
C MET A 1 -10.50 18.85 7.11
N PHE A 2 -10.05 17.64 6.89
CA PHE A 2 -10.83 16.52 6.35
C PHE A 2 -10.46 15.23 7.08
N LYS A 3 -11.36 14.26 7.16
CA LYS A 3 -11.10 12.93 7.71
C LYS A 3 -10.32 12.09 6.69
N ILE A 4 -9.30 11.39 7.14
CA ILE A 4 -8.50 10.48 6.31
C ILE A 4 -8.86 9.04 6.68
N ILE A 5 -9.22 8.26 5.66
CA ILE A 5 -9.57 6.85 5.78
C ILE A 5 -8.71 6.08 4.77
N THR A 6 -8.16 4.95 5.18
CA THR A 6 -7.38 4.08 4.29
C THR A 6 -7.53 2.62 4.72
N ASP A 7 -7.06 1.68 3.93
CA ASP A 7 -7.05 0.27 4.31
C ASP A 7 -5.68 -0.18 4.88
N THR A 8 -5.65 -1.35 5.53
CA THR A 8 -4.44 -1.83 6.19
C THR A 8 -3.29 -2.20 5.22
N ALA A 9 -3.53 -2.19 3.90
CA ALA A 9 -2.46 -2.38 2.91
C ALA A 9 -1.48 -1.21 2.85
N CYS A 10 -1.78 -0.05 3.44
CA CYS A 10 -0.86 1.09 3.59
C CYS A 10 0.28 0.82 4.59
N ASP A 11 0.20 -0.29 5.31
CA ASP A 11 1.17 -0.74 6.33
C ASP A 11 1.31 0.19 7.56
N PHE A 12 0.41 1.11 7.83
CA PHE A 12 0.43 1.86 9.08
C PHE A 12 0.09 0.94 10.26
N LEU A 13 0.79 1.13 11.37
CA LEU A 13 0.40 0.53 12.64
C LEU A 13 -0.89 1.17 13.16
N MET A 14 -1.73 0.39 13.84
CA MET A 14 -3.00 0.86 14.39
C MET A 14 -2.83 2.05 15.33
N ASP A 15 -1.84 1.97 16.24
CA ASP A 15 -1.56 3.03 17.21
C ASP A 15 -1.04 4.31 16.53
N TYR A 16 -0.20 4.16 15.50
CA TYR A 16 0.27 5.31 14.73
C TYR A 16 -0.90 5.98 13.99
N ALA A 17 -1.72 5.21 13.29
CA ALA A 17 -2.88 5.75 12.58
C ALA A 17 -3.84 6.50 13.52
N ALA A 18 -4.10 5.92 14.70
CA ALA A 18 -4.91 6.58 15.73
C ALA A 18 -4.27 7.88 16.23
N SER A 19 -2.95 7.92 16.41
CA SER A 19 -2.22 9.11 16.89
C SER A 19 -2.25 10.30 15.91
N VAL A 20 -2.52 10.04 14.62
CA VAL A 20 -2.60 11.06 13.55
C VAL A 20 -4.01 11.19 12.95
N ASP A 21 -5.02 10.70 13.66
CA ASP A 21 -6.44 10.73 13.28
C ASP A 21 -6.75 10.12 11.90
N VAL A 22 -6.07 9.03 11.57
CA VAL A 22 -6.36 8.21 10.38
C VAL A 22 -7.19 7.00 10.78
N THR A 23 -8.30 6.76 10.09
CA THR A 23 -9.07 5.53 10.26
C THR A 23 -8.54 4.44 9.32
N LEU A 24 -8.10 3.31 9.89
CA LEU A 24 -7.70 2.13 9.14
C LEU A 24 -8.88 1.15 9.01
N ILE A 25 -9.18 0.76 7.79
CA ILE A 25 -10.16 -0.30 7.50
C ILE A 25 -9.40 -1.59 7.26
N PRO A 26 -9.62 -2.64 8.07
CA PRO A 26 -8.88 -3.88 7.95
C PRO A 26 -9.25 -4.66 6.69
N LEU A 27 -8.26 -5.17 5.99
CA LEU A 27 -8.41 -6.28 5.06
C LEU A 27 -8.78 -7.55 5.87
N TYR A 28 -9.38 -8.53 5.20
CA TYR A 28 -9.67 -9.81 5.82
C TYR A 28 -8.65 -10.86 5.37
N ILE A 29 -8.22 -11.70 6.29
CA ILE A 29 -7.22 -12.75 6.08
C ILE A 29 -7.82 -14.10 6.46
N THR A 30 -7.63 -15.09 5.61
CA THR A 30 -8.00 -16.49 5.89
C THR A 30 -6.86 -17.42 5.57
N PHE A 31 -6.71 -18.48 6.36
CA PHE A 31 -5.73 -19.56 6.14
C PHE A 31 -6.38 -20.86 5.68
N ASP A 32 -7.66 -21.04 5.95
CA ASP A 32 -8.47 -22.24 5.62
C ASP A 32 -9.50 -21.98 4.50
N GLY A 33 -9.83 -20.71 4.24
CA GLY A 33 -10.87 -20.28 3.30
C GLY A 33 -12.27 -20.21 3.91
N GLU A 34 -12.40 -20.49 5.20
CA GLU A 34 -13.68 -20.52 5.94
C GLU A 34 -13.71 -19.45 7.04
N THR A 35 -12.65 -19.37 7.84
CA THR A 35 -12.51 -18.38 8.91
C THR A 35 -11.75 -17.17 8.41
N TYR A 36 -12.34 -15.98 8.56
CA TYR A 36 -11.76 -14.72 8.17
C TYR A 36 -11.46 -13.86 9.40
N TYR A 37 -10.24 -13.37 9.47
CA TYR A 37 -9.75 -12.49 10.54
C TYR A 37 -9.52 -11.09 9.99
N LYS A 38 -9.91 -10.07 10.73
CA LYS A 38 -9.57 -8.68 10.44
C LYS A 38 -8.09 -8.45 10.69
N ASP A 39 -7.38 -7.99 9.65
CA ASP A 39 -5.95 -7.69 9.72
C ASP A 39 -5.66 -6.70 10.85
N ARG A 40 -4.66 -7.01 11.66
CA ARG A 40 -4.15 -6.21 12.81
C ARG A 40 -5.11 -5.99 13.96
N THR A 41 -6.38 -6.35 13.85
CA THR A 41 -7.36 -6.24 14.94
C THR A 41 -7.72 -7.60 15.53
N GLU A 42 -7.92 -8.62 14.69
CA GLU A 42 -8.22 -10.00 15.12
C GLU A 42 -7.04 -10.94 14.87
N LEU A 43 -6.12 -10.56 13.98
CA LEU A 43 -4.90 -11.28 13.68
C LEU A 43 -3.71 -10.30 13.78
N SER A 44 -2.82 -10.53 14.75
CA SER A 44 -1.61 -9.72 14.88
C SER A 44 -0.62 -9.99 13.75
N THR A 45 0.22 -9.00 13.45
CA THR A 45 1.29 -9.12 12.45
C THR A 45 2.25 -10.26 12.76
N ASP A 46 2.63 -10.44 14.04
CA ASP A 46 3.52 -11.52 14.49
C ASP A 46 2.91 -12.90 14.23
N GLU A 47 1.65 -13.09 14.61
CA GLU A 47 0.94 -14.36 14.39
C GLU A 47 0.76 -14.63 12.89
N PHE A 48 0.47 -13.61 12.08
CA PHE A 48 0.39 -13.73 10.63
C PHE A 48 1.71 -14.25 10.04
N TYR A 49 2.84 -13.63 10.39
CA TYR A 49 4.13 -14.07 9.89
C TYR A 49 4.59 -15.39 10.46
N ARG A 50 4.28 -15.70 11.72
CA ARG A 50 4.54 -16.99 12.34
C ARG A 50 3.89 -18.13 11.53
N ARG A 51 2.61 -18.02 11.20
CA ARG A 51 1.90 -19.04 10.40
C ARG A 51 2.51 -19.22 9.02
N ILE A 52 2.94 -18.15 8.38
CA ILE A 52 3.56 -18.22 7.05
C ILE A 52 4.96 -18.82 7.12
N THR A 53 5.78 -18.42 8.08
CA THR A 53 7.21 -18.78 8.12
C THR A 53 7.46 -20.11 8.80
N GLU A 54 6.75 -20.44 9.88
CA GLU A 54 6.93 -21.66 10.65
C GLU A 54 5.98 -22.76 10.18
N GLU A 55 4.70 -22.49 10.08
CA GLU A 55 3.69 -23.48 9.69
C GLU A 55 3.60 -23.68 8.18
N LYS A 56 4.19 -22.79 7.37
CA LYS A 56 4.15 -22.83 5.89
C LYS A 56 2.74 -22.78 5.31
N ILE A 57 1.80 -22.16 6.04
CA ILE A 57 0.43 -21.96 5.57
C ILE A 57 0.37 -20.67 4.75
N TYR A 58 -0.21 -20.75 3.57
CA TYR A 58 -0.33 -19.60 2.67
C TYR A 58 -1.68 -18.92 2.88
N PRO A 59 -1.70 -17.64 3.30
CA PRO A 59 -2.94 -16.91 3.49
C PRO A 59 -3.59 -16.53 2.15
N ARG A 60 -4.91 -16.32 2.21
CA ARG A 60 -5.66 -15.58 1.22
C ARG A 60 -6.23 -14.34 1.85
N THR A 61 -6.49 -13.32 1.05
CA THR A 61 -7.06 -12.06 1.52
C THR A 61 -8.40 -11.79 0.85
N SER A 62 -9.29 -11.13 1.58
CA SER A 62 -10.50 -10.53 1.05
C SER A 62 -10.50 -9.02 1.31
N LEU A 63 -11.24 -8.30 0.46
CA LEU A 63 -11.38 -6.85 0.58
C LEU A 63 -12.33 -6.48 1.72
N PRO A 64 -12.27 -5.27 2.28
CA PRO A 64 -13.27 -4.75 3.20
C PRO A 64 -14.63 -4.68 2.53
N SER A 65 -15.67 -4.96 3.30
CA SER A 65 -17.06 -4.88 2.82
C SER A 65 -17.51 -3.43 2.60
N VAL A 66 -18.61 -3.23 1.89
CA VAL A 66 -19.26 -1.92 1.77
C VAL A 66 -19.67 -1.40 3.15
N GLN A 67 -20.12 -2.30 4.04
CA GLN A 67 -20.53 -1.92 5.40
C GLN A 67 -19.37 -1.41 6.25
N ASP A 68 -18.17 -2.01 6.14
CA ASP A 68 -16.98 -1.53 6.86
C ASP A 68 -16.67 -0.06 6.50
N TYR A 69 -16.83 0.31 5.23
CA TYR A 69 -16.65 1.70 4.78
C TYR A 69 -17.80 2.62 5.23
N ILE A 70 -19.06 2.17 5.19
CA ILE A 70 -20.19 2.95 5.68
C ILE A 70 -19.99 3.28 7.16
N ASP A 71 -19.64 2.29 7.98
CA ASP A 71 -19.42 2.46 9.41
C ASP A 71 -18.28 3.46 9.69
N ALA A 72 -17.24 3.47 8.84
CA ALA A 72 -16.14 4.41 8.95
C ALA A 72 -16.49 5.84 8.48
N TYR A 73 -17.40 6.00 7.51
CA TYR A 73 -17.80 7.31 6.98
C TYR A 73 -18.78 8.04 7.90
N LEU A 74 -19.74 7.33 8.48
CA LEU A 74 -20.84 7.92 9.21
C LEU A 74 -20.44 8.88 10.34
N PRO A 75 -19.41 8.63 11.16
CA PRO A 75 -19.01 9.56 12.20
C PRO A 75 -18.62 10.94 11.65
N ALA A 76 -17.77 10.99 10.62
CA ALA A 76 -17.32 12.24 10.01
C ALA A 76 -18.46 12.94 9.25
N VAL A 77 -19.31 12.19 8.54
CA VAL A 77 -20.45 12.74 7.81
C VAL A 77 -21.46 13.43 8.73
N LYS A 78 -21.76 12.84 9.88
CA LYS A 78 -22.66 13.43 10.90
C LYS A 78 -22.13 14.75 11.47
N GLU A 79 -20.82 14.93 11.44
CA GLU A 79 -20.14 16.16 11.87
C GLU A 79 -19.88 17.13 10.70
N ASN A 80 -20.37 16.84 9.50
CA ASN A 80 -20.12 17.58 8.26
C ASN A 80 -18.62 17.74 7.92
N ILE A 81 -17.80 16.75 8.28
CA ILE A 81 -16.37 16.71 7.98
C ILE A 81 -16.18 16.02 6.62
N PRO A 82 -15.53 16.67 5.63
CA PRO A 82 -15.19 16.03 4.36
C PRO A 82 -14.27 14.82 4.55
N ILE A 83 -14.39 13.83 3.68
CA ILE A 83 -13.63 12.57 3.79
C ILE A 83 -12.78 12.34 2.54
N VAL A 84 -11.51 12.01 2.77
CA VAL A 84 -10.61 11.46 1.74
C VAL A 84 -10.33 10.02 2.10
N THR A 85 -10.77 9.09 1.25
CA THR A 85 -10.46 7.66 1.36
C THR A 85 -9.40 7.30 0.36
N ILE A 86 -8.27 6.75 0.82
CA ILE A 86 -7.17 6.27 -0.01
C ILE A 86 -7.18 4.75 0.10
N CYS A 87 -7.28 4.05 -1.03
CA CYS A 87 -7.30 2.59 -1.07
C CYS A 87 -6.16 2.05 -1.93
N LEU A 88 -5.75 0.81 -1.64
CA LEU A 88 -4.78 0.11 -2.48
C LEU A 88 -5.27 -0.04 -3.93
N SER A 89 -4.32 -0.34 -4.83
CA SER A 89 -4.58 -0.44 -6.27
C SER A 89 -5.76 -1.34 -6.64
N THR A 90 -6.63 -0.83 -7.53
CA THR A 90 -7.74 -1.60 -8.13
C THR A 90 -7.29 -2.85 -8.90
N ALA A 91 -6.05 -2.89 -9.37
CA ALA A 91 -5.49 -4.08 -10.02
C ALA A 91 -5.17 -5.20 -9.03
N LEU A 92 -5.10 -4.91 -7.73
CA LEU A 92 -4.78 -5.86 -6.66
C LEU A 92 -5.99 -6.20 -5.79
N SER A 93 -6.95 -5.29 -5.64
CA SER A 93 -8.12 -5.45 -4.77
C SER A 93 -9.33 -4.69 -5.29
N GLY A 94 -10.52 -5.17 -4.94
CA GLY A 94 -11.77 -4.45 -5.14
C GLY A 94 -12.11 -3.40 -4.08
N ALA A 95 -11.21 -3.10 -3.15
CA ALA A 95 -11.44 -2.18 -2.02
C ALA A 95 -11.95 -0.80 -2.48
N VAL A 96 -11.38 -0.23 -3.55
CA VAL A 96 -11.87 1.02 -4.16
C VAL A 96 -13.34 0.95 -4.54
N ASN A 97 -13.79 -0.20 -5.08
CA ASN A 97 -15.19 -0.36 -5.49
C ASN A 97 -16.11 -0.43 -4.27
N SER A 98 -15.74 -1.19 -3.22
CA SER A 98 -16.49 -1.21 -1.95
C SER A 98 -16.58 0.19 -1.35
N ALA A 99 -15.47 0.92 -1.29
CA ALA A 99 -15.42 2.28 -0.78
C ALA A 99 -16.31 3.26 -1.58
N ARG A 100 -16.33 3.15 -2.91
CA ARG A 100 -17.18 3.99 -3.77
C ARG A 100 -18.66 3.67 -3.62
N MET A 101 -19.02 2.40 -3.52
CA MET A 101 -20.40 1.98 -3.25
C MET A 101 -20.87 2.49 -1.89
N ALA A 102 -20.04 2.39 -0.87
CA ALA A 102 -20.31 2.93 0.46
C ALA A 102 -20.49 4.45 0.44
N ALA A 103 -19.61 5.17 -0.26
CA ALA A 103 -19.70 6.62 -0.41
C ALA A 103 -21.01 7.03 -1.10
N GLN A 104 -21.39 6.31 -2.16
CA GLN A 104 -22.67 6.57 -2.85
C GLN A 104 -23.87 6.37 -1.93
N GLN A 105 -23.95 5.24 -1.21
CA GLN A 105 -25.05 4.96 -0.27
C GLN A 105 -25.13 6.01 0.84
N VAL A 106 -24.00 6.40 1.42
CA VAL A 106 -23.98 7.43 2.46
C VAL A 106 -24.42 8.78 1.91
N MET A 107 -24.02 9.16 0.68
CA MET A 107 -24.43 10.42 0.07
C MET A 107 -25.91 10.44 -0.38
N GLU A 108 -26.56 9.28 -0.55
CA GLU A 108 -28.03 9.20 -0.75
C GLU A 108 -28.77 9.64 0.52
N ASP A 109 -28.29 9.26 1.71
CA ASP A 109 -28.87 9.64 3.00
C ASP A 109 -28.39 11.02 3.50
N TYR A 110 -27.20 11.45 3.09
CA TYR A 110 -26.53 12.70 3.47
C TYR A 110 -26.06 13.46 2.22
N PRO A 111 -26.95 14.16 1.50
CA PRO A 111 -26.63 14.78 0.20
C PRO A 111 -25.51 15.84 0.23
N ASP A 112 -25.28 16.48 1.38
CA ASP A 112 -24.22 17.47 1.57
C ASP A 112 -22.87 16.87 1.92
N ALA A 113 -22.80 15.55 2.13
CA ALA A 113 -21.55 14.86 2.48
C ALA A 113 -20.55 14.91 1.33
N LYS A 114 -19.31 15.22 1.66
CA LYS A 114 -18.18 15.24 0.72
C LYS A 114 -17.28 14.06 0.96
N ILE A 115 -17.37 13.04 0.13
CA ILE A 115 -16.56 11.82 0.22
C ILE A 115 -15.82 11.60 -1.11
N THR A 116 -14.49 11.64 -1.08
CA THR A 116 -13.67 11.31 -2.26
C THR A 116 -12.90 10.03 -2.02
N VAL A 117 -13.06 9.07 -2.94
CA VAL A 117 -12.33 7.79 -2.94
C VAL A 117 -11.24 7.82 -4.00
N ILE A 118 -9.99 7.72 -3.56
CA ILE A 118 -8.79 7.73 -4.39
C ILE A 118 -8.27 6.29 -4.54
N ASN A 119 -8.14 5.83 -5.78
CA ASN A 119 -7.31 4.67 -6.10
C ASN A 119 -5.85 5.09 -6.05
N SER A 120 -5.10 4.66 -5.05
CA SER A 120 -3.69 5.05 -4.93
C SER A 120 -2.83 4.59 -6.09
N GLN A 121 -3.22 3.53 -6.80
CA GLN A 121 -2.41 2.75 -7.73
C GLN A 121 -1.19 2.10 -7.06
N PHE A 122 -1.10 2.13 -5.74
CA PHE A 122 -0.01 1.60 -4.93
C PHE A 122 -0.48 0.51 -3.98
N ILE A 123 0.47 0.01 -3.21
CA ILE A 123 0.32 -0.92 -2.10
C ILE A 123 1.47 -0.66 -1.11
N SER A 124 1.32 -1.09 0.14
CA SER A 124 2.38 -1.10 1.14
C SER A 124 2.94 0.31 1.39
N ALA A 125 4.26 0.45 1.51
CA ALA A 125 4.93 1.70 1.83
C ALA A 125 4.54 2.88 0.91
N ALA A 126 4.29 2.65 -0.38
CA ALA A 126 3.95 3.75 -1.29
C ALA A 126 2.51 4.24 -1.10
N GLU A 127 1.57 3.36 -0.78
CA GLU A 127 0.24 3.77 -0.33
C GLU A 127 0.34 4.54 0.98
N GLY A 128 1.15 4.04 1.93
CA GLY A 128 1.43 4.73 3.18
C GLY A 128 2.03 6.12 2.98
N LEU A 129 2.92 6.32 2.00
CA LEU A 129 3.44 7.65 1.66
C LEU A 129 2.35 8.61 1.17
N LEU A 130 1.40 8.12 0.36
CA LEU A 130 0.28 8.94 -0.09
C LEU A 130 -0.64 9.33 1.08
N VAL A 131 -0.88 8.42 2.02
CA VAL A 131 -1.61 8.71 3.27
C VAL A 131 -0.85 9.71 4.13
N TYR A 132 0.47 9.56 4.24
CA TYR A 132 1.33 10.50 4.96
C TYR A 132 1.24 11.92 4.38
N GLU A 133 1.20 12.06 3.06
CA GLU A 133 0.98 13.34 2.40
C GLU A 133 -0.39 13.94 2.72
N ALA A 134 -1.45 13.12 2.77
CA ALA A 134 -2.76 13.58 3.19
C ALA A 134 -2.75 14.11 4.64
N ILE A 135 -2.04 13.42 5.55
CA ILE A 135 -1.84 13.85 6.94
C ILE A 135 -1.12 15.20 6.97
N ARG A 136 -0.03 15.35 6.20
CA ARG A 136 0.75 16.59 6.11
C ARG A 136 -0.12 17.75 5.61
N MET A 137 -0.87 17.52 4.53
CA MET A 137 -1.79 18.52 3.98
C MET A 137 -2.86 18.93 4.99
N ASN A 138 -3.40 17.99 5.75
CA ASN A 138 -4.40 18.26 6.77
C ASN A 138 -3.82 19.12 7.92
N ARG A 139 -2.61 18.78 8.38
CA ARG A 139 -1.86 19.56 9.38
C ARG A 139 -1.55 20.98 8.89
N ASP A 140 -1.20 21.13 7.61
CA ASP A 140 -0.88 22.41 6.99
C ASP A 140 -2.14 23.20 6.56
N ASN A 141 -3.33 22.72 6.95
CA ASN A 141 -4.65 23.32 6.65
C ASN A 141 -4.91 23.52 5.14
N ILE A 142 -4.40 22.64 4.29
CA ILE A 142 -4.72 22.65 2.85
C ILE A 142 -6.20 22.38 2.66
N PRO A 143 -6.95 23.20 1.90
CA PRO A 143 -8.37 22.97 1.63
C PRO A 143 -8.62 21.61 0.98
N TYR A 144 -9.75 20.97 1.35
CA TYR A 144 -10.12 19.63 0.90
C TYR A 144 -10.01 19.44 -0.62
N GLU A 145 -10.61 20.32 -1.41
CA GLU A 145 -10.61 20.19 -2.88
C GLU A 145 -9.20 20.29 -3.47
N LYS A 146 -8.36 21.12 -2.87
CA LYS A 146 -6.94 21.24 -3.26
C LYS A 146 -6.15 20.00 -2.88
N ALA A 147 -6.36 19.48 -1.66
CA ALA A 147 -5.71 18.24 -1.20
C ALA A 147 -6.09 17.06 -2.11
N VAL A 148 -7.37 16.87 -2.40
CA VAL A 148 -7.85 15.84 -3.33
C VAL A 148 -7.17 15.94 -4.69
N SER A 149 -7.13 17.15 -5.28
CA SER A 149 -6.49 17.38 -6.59
C SER A 149 -4.99 17.04 -6.59
N ILE A 150 -4.28 17.34 -5.51
CA ILE A 150 -2.85 17.04 -5.39
C ILE A 150 -2.66 15.52 -5.21
N LEU A 151 -3.38 14.89 -4.29
CA LEU A 151 -3.28 13.46 -4.02
C LEU A 151 -3.58 12.64 -5.28
N GLN A 152 -4.60 13.01 -6.06
CA GLN A 152 -4.89 12.35 -7.33
C GLN A 152 -3.74 12.45 -8.33
N LYS A 153 -3.06 13.59 -8.43
CA LYS A 153 -1.88 13.75 -9.31
C LYS A 153 -0.69 12.92 -8.81
N MET A 154 -0.53 12.78 -7.50
CA MET A 154 0.55 11.99 -6.92
C MET A 154 0.44 10.50 -7.26
N THR A 155 -0.77 9.98 -7.49
CA THR A 155 -0.94 8.58 -7.90
C THR A 155 -0.32 8.26 -9.27
N ASP A 156 -0.13 9.26 -10.13
CA ASP A 156 0.43 9.10 -11.49
C ASP A 156 1.96 9.18 -11.52
N ILE A 157 2.57 9.83 -10.50
CA ILE A 157 4.01 10.09 -10.47
C ILE A 157 4.79 9.18 -9.53
N GLY A 158 4.11 8.48 -8.62
CA GLY A 158 4.75 7.52 -7.71
C GLY A 158 5.04 6.19 -8.38
N THR A 159 5.89 5.40 -7.74
CA THR A 159 6.17 4.02 -8.15
C THR A 159 6.63 3.17 -6.98
N VAL A 160 6.51 1.86 -7.12
CA VAL A 160 6.97 0.86 -6.14
C VAL A 160 7.90 -0.10 -6.83
N TYR A 161 9.10 -0.28 -6.29
CA TYR A 161 10.02 -1.36 -6.69
C TYR A 161 10.15 -2.34 -5.54
N PHE A 162 10.02 -3.63 -5.82
CA PHE A 162 10.05 -4.63 -4.75
C PHE A 162 10.55 -5.99 -5.26
N THR A 163 10.89 -6.85 -4.32
CA THR A 163 11.19 -8.25 -4.59
C THR A 163 10.49 -9.13 -3.57
N ILE A 164 10.24 -10.38 -3.93
CA ILE A 164 9.54 -11.36 -3.10
C ILE A 164 10.41 -12.59 -2.85
N GLY A 165 10.18 -13.23 -1.71
CA GLY A 165 10.90 -14.45 -1.34
C GLY A 165 10.63 -15.63 -2.25
N SER A 166 9.37 -15.82 -2.68
CA SER A 166 8.95 -16.86 -3.61
C SER A 166 7.75 -16.36 -4.44
N LEU A 167 7.71 -16.77 -5.71
CA LEU A 167 6.54 -16.56 -6.57
C LEU A 167 5.28 -17.27 -6.06
N ASP A 168 5.44 -18.29 -5.23
CA ASP A 168 4.30 -19.04 -4.68
C ASP A 168 3.35 -18.18 -3.87
N TYR A 169 3.85 -17.15 -3.18
CA TYR A 169 3.01 -16.21 -2.45
C TYR A 169 2.04 -15.45 -3.38
N ILE A 170 2.55 -14.88 -4.46
CA ILE A 170 1.71 -14.16 -5.44
C ILE A 170 0.81 -15.13 -6.20
N LYS A 171 1.32 -16.32 -6.55
CA LYS A 171 0.58 -17.34 -7.28
C LYS A 171 -0.61 -17.85 -6.47
N LYS A 172 -0.39 -18.21 -5.21
CA LYS A 172 -1.44 -18.69 -4.30
C LYS A 172 -2.42 -17.58 -3.90
N GLY A 173 -1.93 -16.35 -3.80
CA GLY A 173 -2.75 -15.16 -3.58
C GLY A 173 -3.62 -14.75 -4.78
N GLY A 174 -3.41 -15.32 -5.96
CA GLY A 174 -4.21 -15.03 -7.16
C GLY A 174 -3.91 -13.70 -7.84
N ARG A 175 -2.87 -12.94 -7.41
CA ARG A 175 -2.48 -11.64 -7.97
C ARG A 175 -1.33 -11.76 -8.99
N LEU A 176 -1.11 -12.94 -9.51
CA LEU A 176 -0.06 -13.19 -10.50
C LEU A 176 -0.28 -12.42 -11.83
N GLY A 177 -1.53 -12.20 -12.21
CA GLY A 177 -1.89 -11.38 -13.38
C GLY A 177 -1.05 -11.69 -14.62
N LYS A 178 -0.52 -10.65 -15.25
CA LYS A 178 0.37 -10.75 -16.43
C LYS A 178 1.71 -11.45 -16.12
N LEU A 179 2.12 -11.54 -14.84
CA LEU A 179 3.36 -12.23 -14.45
C LEU A 179 3.31 -13.72 -14.74
N ALA A 180 2.12 -14.34 -14.77
CA ALA A 180 1.96 -15.77 -14.99
C ALA A 180 2.70 -16.25 -16.25
N SER A 181 2.54 -15.52 -17.36
CA SER A 181 3.16 -15.86 -18.64
C SER A 181 4.69 -15.64 -18.66
N MET A 182 5.20 -14.69 -17.85
CA MET A 182 6.61 -14.34 -17.82
C MET A 182 7.46 -15.29 -16.96
N VAL A 183 6.83 -15.98 -15.99
CA VAL A 183 7.55 -16.81 -15.00
C VAL A 183 7.20 -18.29 -15.08
N THR A 184 6.34 -18.69 -16.03
CA THR A 184 5.95 -20.09 -16.24
C THR A 184 7.17 -20.92 -16.64
N GLY A 185 7.36 -22.05 -15.95
CA GLY A 185 8.42 -23.03 -16.28
C GLY A 185 9.81 -22.67 -15.77
N ILE A 186 10.01 -21.55 -15.05
CA ILE A 186 11.32 -21.18 -14.51
C ILE A 186 11.35 -21.47 -13.00
N LEU A 187 12.20 -22.41 -12.60
CA LEU A 187 12.39 -22.79 -11.20
C LEU A 187 13.41 -21.85 -10.49
N ASN A 188 13.22 -21.66 -9.19
CA ASN A 188 14.14 -20.92 -8.31
C ASN A 188 14.43 -19.47 -8.73
N ILE A 189 13.39 -18.74 -9.18
CA ILE A 189 13.51 -17.32 -9.50
C ILE A 189 13.12 -16.47 -8.31
N ARG A 190 13.87 -15.39 -8.15
CA ARG A 190 13.62 -14.27 -7.26
C ARG A 190 13.41 -13.01 -8.11
N PRO A 191 12.18 -12.72 -8.53
CA PRO A 191 11.95 -11.59 -9.42
C PRO A 191 12.12 -10.28 -8.67
N SER A 192 12.64 -9.28 -9.34
CA SER A 192 12.43 -7.89 -9.00
C SER A 192 11.25 -7.35 -9.79
N LEU A 193 10.39 -6.64 -9.13
CA LEU A 193 9.07 -6.23 -9.58
C LEU A 193 8.88 -4.73 -9.40
N PHE A 194 7.91 -4.17 -10.12
CA PHE A 194 7.46 -2.81 -9.91
C PHE A 194 5.98 -2.66 -10.24
N LEU A 195 5.36 -1.62 -9.70
CA LEU A 195 3.99 -1.24 -10.08
C LEU A 195 4.03 -0.23 -11.23
N LYS A 196 3.17 -0.43 -12.21
CA LYS A 196 2.89 0.52 -13.28
C LYS A 196 1.40 0.56 -13.54
N ASN A 197 0.80 1.72 -13.42
CA ASN A 197 -0.65 1.89 -13.49
C ASN A 197 -1.39 0.95 -12.53
N GLY A 198 -0.84 0.75 -11.34
CA GLY A 198 -1.37 -0.16 -10.33
C GLY A 198 -1.12 -1.65 -10.56
N GLU A 199 -0.64 -2.07 -11.73
CA GLU A 199 -0.37 -3.47 -12.07
C GLU A 199 1.06 -3.89 -11.75
N VAL A 200 1.24 -5.14 -11.32
CA VAL A 200 2.56 -5.73 -11.06
C VAL A 200 3.26 -6.09 -12.37
N ASN A 201 4.48 -5.62 -12.52
CA ASN A 201 5.34 -5.88 -13.69
C ASN A 201 6.72 -6.39 -13.24
N VAL A 202 7.47 -7.05 -14.15
CA VAL A 202 8.81 -7.56 -13.90
C VAL A 202 9.85 -6.52 -14.33
N SER A 203 10.76 -6.14 -13.40
CA SER A 203 11.95 -5.35 -13.72
C SER A 203 13.19 -6.21 -13.95
N GLY A 204 13.21 -7.43 -13.40
CA GLY A 204 14.30 -8.39 -13.61
C GLY A 204 13.99 -9.78 -13.06
N LEU A 205 14.64 -10.78 -13.64
CA LEU A 205 14.57 -12.19 -13.21
C LEU A 205 15.91 -12.60 -12.60
N CYS A 206 15.99 -12.67 -11.29
CA CYS A 206 17.19 -12.98 -10.55
C CYS A 206 17.13 -14.40 -9.96
N ARG A 207 18.28 -15.04 -9.80
CA ARG A 207 18.37 -16.37 -9.19
C ARG A 207 18.70 -16.33 -7.69
N THR A 208 19.17 -15.19 -7.19
CA THR A 208 19.54 -15.04 -5.77
C THR A 208 18.86 -13.82 -5.17
N ARG A 209 18.58 -13.88 -3.87
CA ARG A 209 18.01 -12.77 -3.09
C ARG A 209 18.86 -11.51 -3.24
N LYS A 210 20.17 -11.62 -3.02
CA LYS A 210 21.12 -10.51 -3.15
C LYS A 210 21.02 -9.80 -4.50
N LYS A 211 20.91 -10.56 -5.61
CA LYS A 211 20.78 -9.96 -6.94
C LYS A 211 19.40 -9.31 -7.15
N SER A 212 18.34 -9.87 -6.58
CA SER A 212 17.01 -9.27 -6.74
C SER A 212 16.87 -7.97 -5.95
N VAL A 213 17.43 -7.88 -4.75
CA VAL A 213 17.48 -6.63 -3.96
C VAL A 213 18.32 -5.58 -4.67
N ALA A 214 19.52 -5.95 -5.14
CA ALA A 214 20.35 -5.03 -5.93
C ALA A 214 19.63 -4.52 -7.20
N ASN A 215 18.86 -5.37 -7.88
CA ASN A 215 18.08 -4.97 -9.04
C ASN A 215 16.92 -4.03 -8.70
N VAL A 216 16.28 -4.19 -7.52
CA VAL A 216 15.28 -3.24 -7.01
C VAL A 216 15.91 -1.87 -6.86
N PHE A 217 17.06 -1.77 -6.22
CA PHE A 217 17.78 -0.52 -6.05
C PHE A 217 18.18 0.12 -7.40
N GLU A 218 18.79 -0.65 -8.30
CA GLU A 218 19.17 -0.15 -9.63
C GLU A 218 17.96 0.30 -10.46
N SER A 219 16.82 -0.39 -10.34
CA SER A 219 15.58 0.01 -11.00
C SER A 219 15.05 1.35 -10.46
N CYS A 220 15.12 1.56 -9.15
CA CYS A 220 14.80 2.83 -8.52
C CYS A 220 15.74 3.94 -9.01
N LYS A 221 17.04 3.71 -9.01
CA LYS A 221 18.05 4.66 -9.52
C LYS A 221 17.80 5.02 -10.98
N LYS A 222 17.50 4.03 -11.82
CA LYS A 222 17.17 4.24 -13.22
C LYS A 222 15.91 5.07 -13.40
N TYR A 223 14.91 4.95 -12.53
CA TYR A 223 13.71 5.76 -12.57
C TYR A 223 14.03 7.25 -12.53
N PHE A 224 14.90 7.68 -11.63
CA PHE A 224 15.31 9.07 -11.49
C PHE A 224 16.22 9.52 -12.63
N THR A 225 17.28 8.76 -12.92
CA THR A 225 18.28 9.13 -13.92
C THR A 225 17.72 9.18 -15.34
N SER A 226 16.88 8.21 -15.73
CA SER A 226 16.31 8.17 -17.09
C SER A 226 15.28 9.27 -17.35
N ARG A 227 14.73 9.87 -16.30
CA ARG A 227 13.73 10.96 -16.39
C ARG A 227 14.33 12.32 -16.05
N ASN A 228 15.61 12.36 -15.69
CA ASN A 228 16.28 13.56 -15.20
C ASN A 228 15.53 14.22 -14.02
N ILE A 229 15.06 13.36 -13.07
CA ILE A 229 14.35 13.81 -11.87
C ILE A 229 15.34 13.89 -10.73
N ASP A 230 15.29 14.99 -9.97
CA ASP A 230 16.02 15.12 -8.70
C ASP A 230 15.33 14.26 -7.63
N PRO A 231 16.02 13.24 -7.06
CA PRO A 231 15.46 12.41 -5.99
C PRO A 231 14.98 13.21 -4.77
N ASN A 232 15.56 14.39 -4.50
CA ASN A 232 15.17 15.26 -3.38
C ASN A 232 13.76 15.85 -3.52
N THR A 233 13.14 15.72 -4.70
CA THR A 233 11.75 16.12 -4.92
C THR A 233 10.74 15.02 -4.59
N TYR A 234 11.22 13.85 -4.12
CA TYR A 234 10.40 12.69 -3.77
C TYR A 234 10.61 12.26 -2.33
N ASP A 235 9.55 11.81 -1.70
CA ASP A 235 9.64 11.00 -0.49
C ASP A 235 9.89 9.54 -0.87
N ILE A 236 10.89 8.92 -0.25
CA ILE A 236 11.24 7.51 -0.46
C ILE A 236 11.10 6.76 0.85
N SER A 237 10.40 5.64 0.82
CA SER A 237 10.31 4.71 1.93
C SER A 237 10.86 3.35 1.54
N VAL A 238 11.58 2.71 2.46
CA VAL A 238 12.08 1.33 2.32
C VAL A 238 11.43 0.50 3.41
N ALA A 239 10.79 -0.59 3.00
CA ALA A 239 10.06 -1.48 3.90
C ALA A 239 10.37 -2.95 3.61
N SER A 240 10.31 -3.77 4.64
CA SER A 240 10.45 -5.23 4.55
C SER A 240 9.45 -5.91 5.46
N ALA A 241 9.01 -7.10 5.06
CA ALA A 241 8.10 -7.92 5.84
C ALA A 241 8.81 -8.75 6.92
N THR A 242 9.97 -9.36 6.57
CA THR A 242 10.62 -10.37 7.43
C THR A 242 12.15 -10.29 7.41
N THR A 243 12.74 -9.26 6.82
CA THR A 243 14.19 -9.11 6.67
C THR A 243 14.65 -7.71 7.08
N PRO A 244 14.57 -7.33 8.37
CA PRO A 244 14.88 -5.99 8.85
C PRO A 244 16.31 -5.56 8.51
N ASP A 245 17.31 -6.41 8.71
CA ASP A 245 18.71 -6.09 8.43
C ASP A 245 18.96 -5.76 6.95
N GLU A 246 18.31 -6.51 6.04
CA GLU A 246 18.37 -6.24 4.59
C GLU A 246 17.66 -4.93 4.23
N CYS A 247 16.58 -4.61 4.93
CA CYS A 247 15.85 -3.37 4.79
C CYS A 247 16.70 -2.16 5.22
N ASP A 248 17.37 -2.27 6.37
CA ASP A 248 18.23 -1.21 6.90
C ASP A 248 19.45 -0.96 5.99
N GLU A 249 20.05 -2.01 5.48
CA GLU A 249 21.15 -1.89 4.51
C GLU A 249 20.69 -1.20 3.23
N LEU A 250 19.53 -1.59 2.69
CA LEU A 250 18.97 -0.94 1.50
C LEU A 250 18.60 0.52 1.76
N ARG A 251 18.04 0.82 2.94
CA ARG A 251 17.72 2.20 3.36
C ARG A 251 18.98 3.06 3.42
N ARG A 252 20.05 2.55 4.03
CA ARG A 252 21.33 3.23 4.10
C ARG A 252 21.88 3.51 2.70
N GLN A 253 21.84 2.54 1.81
CA GLN A 253 22.30 2.68 0.42
C GLN A 253 21.50 3.74 -0.34
N VAL A 254 20.16 3.77 -0.17
CA VAL A 254 19.28 4.79 -0.78
C VAL A 254 19.65 6.19 -0.26
N GLN A 255 19.85 6.33 1.05
CA GLN A 255 20.21 7.62 1.67
C GLN A 255 21.57 8.14 1.20
N GLU A 256 22.57 7.26 1.08
CA GLU A 256 23.92 7.60 0.63
C GLU A 256 23.94 8.00 -0.85
N ASP A 257 23.33 7.18 -1.73
CA ASP A 257 23.39 7.39 -3.18
C ASP A 257 22.55 8.59 -3.64
N PHE A 258 21.37 8.77 -3.05
CA PHE A 258 20.48 9.88 -3.44
C PHE A 258 20.67 11.12 -2.57
N LYS A 259 21.43 11.04 -1.48
CA LYS A 259 21.67 12.12 -0.51
C LYS A 259 20.37 12.68 0.10
N ILE A 260 19.41 11.81 0.34
CA ILE A 260 18.08 12.11 0.88
C ILE A 260 17.89 11.47 2.25
N LYS A 261 16.86 11.92 2.97
CA LYS A 261 16.34 11.18 4.13
C LYS A 261 15.16 10.33 3.67
N CYS A 262 15.24 9.02 3.90
CA CYS A 262 14.05 8.18 3.75
C CYS A 262 13.02 8.54 4.80
N VAL A 263 11.73 8.46 4.44
CA VAL A 263 10.65 8.53 5.40
C VAL A 263 10.74 7.30 6.31
N GLU A 264 11.02 7.51 7.58
CA GLU A 264 11.10 6.43 8.55
C GLU A 264 9.68 5.97 8.90
N ARG A 265 9.44 4.67 8.78
CA ARG A 265 8.34 4.04 9.47
C ARG A 265 8.68 3.95 10.94
N ARG A 266 7.84 4.49 11.78
CA ARG A 266 7.81 4.13 13.19
C ARG A 266 7.05 2.81 13.26
N GLU A 267 7.83 1.73 13.37
CA GLU A 267 7.34 0.41 13.71
C GLU A 267 6.80 0.40 15.13
#